data_6cb0cacf85c65c30cbc0f9827ec97aba
#
_entry.id   6cb0cacf85c65c30cbc0f9827ec97aba
#
_cell.length_a   1.000
_cell.length_b   1.000
_cell.length_c   1.000
_cell.angle_alpha   90.00
_cell.angle_beta   90.00
_cell.angle_gamma   90.00
#
_symmetry.space_group_name_H-M   'P 1'
#
loop_
_entity.id
_entity.type
_entity.pdbx_description
1 polymer ?
#
loop_
_entity_poly.entity_id
_entity_poly.type
_entity_poly.pdbx_seq_one_letter_code
_entity_poly.pdbx_strand_id
1 'polypeptide(L)'
;MQPYFKVPSKQYSNVILRVFPGHFVTPNSHINEYMDITPMKCRLGEAQSVAKALSEIHYFSTPVDTIVCMDGMEMVGGFFAQELTRAGVISMNMHKTIYVLTPEYSQSGQMIFRSSTQKWIRGKNVLLLLATATTGKTVAQALETLKYYGATISGISAIFSVATKIAGLPVYSLFSKSDLPEYKTFSPEECPFCRAGEKVDAICNGYGFTPLS
;
A
#
# COMPACT_ATOMS: atom_id res chain seq x y z
N MET A 1 -14.84 -1.10 21.50
CA MET A 1 -14.22 -1.49 20.21
C MET A 1 -15.35 -1.55 19.21
N GLN A 2 -15.28 -0.79 18.12
CA GLN A 2 -16.32 -0.83 17.08
C GLN A 2 -16.42 -2.24 16.47
N PRO A 3 -17.62 -2.71 16.10
CA PRO A 3 -17.78 -3.99 15.43
C PRO A 3 -17.08 -3.95 14.06
N TYR A 4 -16.39 -5.04 13.71
CA TYR A 4 -15.74 -5.18 12.41
C TYR A 4 -16.12 -6.53 11.78
N PHE A 5 -16.02 -6.62 10.47
CA PHE A 5 -16.16 -7.87 9.75
C PHE A 5 -14.84 -8.25 9.06
N LYS A 6 -14.73 -9.52 8.69
CA LYS A 6 -13.52 -10.08 8.07
C LYS A 6 -13.77 -10.41 6.61
N VAL A 7 -12.85 -10.01 5.75
CA VAL A 7 -12.88 -10.31 4.32
C VAL A 7 -11.63 -11.14 3.99
N PRO A 8 -11.76 -12.44 3.74
CA PRO A 8 -10.62 -13.25 3.27
C PRO A 8 -10.29 -12.90 1.83
N SER A 9 -9.00 -12.94 1.48
CA SER A 9 -8.58 -12.81 0.08
C SER A 9 -9.11 -14.00 -0.74
N LYS A 10 -9.60 -13.72 -1.94
CA LYS A 10 -10.11 -14.76 -2.86
C LYS A 10 -9.03 -15.76 -3.29
N GLN A 11 -7.79 -15.30 -3.43
CA GLN A 11 -6.67 -16.13 -3.87
C GLN A 11 -5.87 -16.72 -2.71
N TYR A 12 -5.85 -16.02 -1.55
CA TYR A 12 -5.03 -16.34 -0.39
C TYR A 12 -5.88 -16.33 0.88
N SER A 13 -6.59 -17.39 1.16
CA SER A 13 -7.57 -17.48 2.26
C SER A 13 -7.00 -17.22 3.66
N ASN A 14 -5.68 -17.34 3.84
CA ASN A 14 -4.95 -17.00 5.06
C ASN A 14 -4.66 -15.50 5.21
N VAL A 15 -4.89 -14.69 4.17
CA VAL A 15 -4.80 -13.23 4.21
C VAL A 15 -6.19 -12.67 4.42
N ILE A 16 -6.42 -12.08 5.60
CA ILE A 16 -7.76 -11.64 6.03
C ILE A 16 -7.75 -10.16 6.35
N LEU A 17 -8.51 -9.37 5.58
CA LEU A 17 -8.72 -7.94 5.83
C LEU A 17 -9.79 -7.75 6.92
N ARG A 18 -9.52 -6.83 7.86
CA ARG A 18 -10.49 -6.38 8.88
C ARG A 18 -11.07 -5.06 8.45
N VAL A 19 -12.40 -4.97 8.42
CA VAL A 19 -13.12 -3.81 7.93
C VAL A 19 -14.06 -3.28 9.00
N PHE A 20 -13.93 -2.01 9.32
CA PHE A 20 -14.76 -1.30 10.29
C PHE A 20 -15.68 -0.36 9.52
N PRO A 21 -17.00 -0.57 9.54
CA PRO A 21 -17.95 0.39 8.98
C PRO A 21 -18.06 1.63 9.89
N GLY A 22 -18.22 2.81 9.28
CA GLY A 22 -18.38 4.06 10.03
C GLY A 22 -18.01 5.29 9.21
N HIS A 23 -17.93 6.45 9.85
CA HIS A 23 -17.55 7.72 9.24
C HIS A 23 -16.09 8.06 9.60
N PHE A 24 -15.17 7.82 8.68
CA PHE A 24 -13.74 8.05 8.89
C PHE A 24 -13.21 9.16 8.01
N VAL A 25 -12.22 9.91 8.53
CA VAL A 25 -11.53 10.99 7.80
C VAL A 25 -10.10 10.59 7.51
N THR A 26 -9.72 10.65 6.24
CA THR A 26 -8.34 10.49 5.77
C THR A 26 -7.76 11.86 5.39
N PRO A 27 -6.45 12.00 5.15
CA PRO A 27 -5.87 13.27 4.69
C PRO A 27 -6.47 13.81 3.38
N ASN A 28 -7.08 12.96 2.55
CA ASN A 28 -7.56 13.33 1.22
C ASN A 28 -9.06 13.12 0.98
N SER A 29 -9.76 12.46 1.90
CA SER A 29 -11.16 12.05 1.68
C SER A 29 -11.85 11.62 2.97
N HIS A 30 -13.18 11.54 2.94
CA HIS A 30 -13.97 10.78 3.90
C HIS A 30 -14.28 9.39 3.34
N ILE A 31 -14.38 8.39 4.21
CA ILE A 31 -14.67 7.01 3.83
C ILE A 31 -15.72 6.41 4.77
N ASN A 32 -16.52 5.47 4.27
CA ASN A 32 -17.54 4.76 5.03
C ASN A 32 -17.06 3.45 5.64
N GLU A 33 -15.88 3.00 5.30
CA GLU A 33 -15.28 1.77 5.83
C GLU A 33 -13.78 1.97 6.02
N TYR A 34 -13.28 1.70 7.22
CA TYR A 34 -11.84 1.71 7.50
C TYR A 34 -11.30 0.28 7.44
N MET A 35 -10.22 0.10 6.70
CA MET A 35 -9.51 -1.17 6.58
C MET A 35 -8.33 -1.20 7.53
N ASP A 36 -8.40 -2.05 8.58
CA ASP A 36 -7.26 -2.25 9.49
C ASP A 36 -6.24 -3.22 8.90
N ILE A 37 -5.23 -2.65 8.30
CA ILE A 37 -4.09 -3.36 7.71
C ILE A 37 -2.95 -3.50 8.74
N THR A 38 -3.07 -2.91 9.92
CA THR A 38 -2.02 -2.91 10.93
C THR A 38 -1.49 -4.32 11.26
N PRO A 39 -2.34 -5.34 11.50
CA PRO A 39 -1.82 -6.68 11.77
C PRO A 39 -1.03 -7.27 10.60
N MET A 40 -1.43 -6.98 9.35
CA MET A 40 -0.73 -7.43 8.15
C MET A 40 0.67 -6.83 8.01
N LYS A 41 0.92 -5.65 8.61
CA LYS A 41 2.21 -4.97 8.59
C LYS A 41 3.10 -5.32 9.78
N CYS A 42 2.50 -5.60 10.96
CA CYS A 42 3.22 -5.68 12.23
C CYS A 42 3.33 -7.09 12.80
N ARG A 43 2.45 -8.03 12.42
CA ARG A 43 2.53 -9.43 12.88
C ARG A 43 3.31 -10.28 11.90
N LEU A 44 4.35 -10.93 12.38
CA LEU A 44 5.30 -11.73 11.59
C LEU A 44 4.59 -12.64 10.57
N GLY A 45 3.70 -13.52 11.01
CA GLY A 45 3.03 -14.50 10.14
C GLY A 45 2.07 -13.86 9.13
N GLU A 46 1.37 -12.78 9.51
CA GLU A 46 0.50 -12.05 8.60
C GLU A 46 1.32 -11.29 7.53
N ALA A 47 2.42 -10.63 7.95
CA ALA A 47 3.32 -9.94 7.03
C ALA A 47 4.00 -10.89 6.03
N GLN A 48 4.43 -12.07 6.48
CA GLN A 48 4.95 -13.12 5.59
C GLN A 48 3.91 -13.61 4.60
N SER A 49 2.67 -13.85 5.03
CA SER A 49 1.58 -14.29 4.15
C SER A 49 1.25 -13.25 3.08
N VAL A 50 1.19 -11.97 3.46
CA VAL A 50 0.97 -10.85 2.53
C VAL A 50 2.11 -10.74 1.54
N ALA A 51 3.36 -10.80 2.01
CA ALA A 51 4.55 -10.69 1.17
C ALA A 51 4.61 -11.82 0.13
N LYS A 52 4.35 -13.06 0.56
CA LYS A 52 4.27 -14.23 -0.33
C LYS A 52 3.20 -14.03 -1.39
N ALA A 53 1.98 -13.65 -0.99
CA ALA A 53 0.88 -13.44 -1.90
C ALA A 53 1.17 -12.33 -2.95
N LEU A 54 1.76 -11.21 -2.53
CA LEU A 54 2.16 -10.13 -3.44
C LEU A 54 3.31 -10.54 -4.36
N SER A 55 4.26 -11.37 -3.90
CA SER A 55 5.43 -11.76 -4.70
C SER A 55 5.06 -12.64 -5.89
N GLU A 56 4.07 -13.49 -5.76
CA GLU A 56 3.63 -14.41 -6.81
C GLU A 56 3.21 -13.67 -8.09
N ILE A 57 2.66 -12.44 -7.96
CA ILE A 57 2.26 -11.61 -9.08
C ILE A 57 3.48 -11.13 -9.90
N HIS A 58 4.65 -11.01 -9.26
CA HIS A 58 5.85 -10.38 -9.82
C HIS A 58 6.95 -11.34 -10.24
N TYR A 59 6.82 -12.65 -9.98
CA TYR A 59 7.89 -13.63 -10.24
C TYR A 59 8.40 -13.61 -11.69
N PHE A 60 7.49 -13.58 -12.66
CA PHE A 60 7.83 -13.86 -14.05
C PHE A 60 8.18 -12.63 -14.89
N SER A 61 7.71 -11.44 -14.52
CA SER A 61 7.67 -10.31 -15.45
C SER A 61 8.20 -8.99 -14.89
N THR A 62 8.53 -8.94 -13.59
CA THR A 62 8.86 -7.67 -12.95
C THR A 62 10.30 -7.66 -12.44
N PRO A 63 11.24 -6.96 -13.13
CA PRO A 63 12.57 -6.75 -12.58
C PRO A 63 12.49 -5.80 -11.38
N VAL A 64 13.08 -6.19 -10.25
CA VAL A 64 13.08 -5.39 -9.02
C VAL A 64 14.50 -5.30 -8.48
N ASP A 65 15.04 -4.09 -8.43
CA ASP A 65 16.30 -3.78 -7.77
C ASP A 65 16.07 -3.16 -6.40
N THR A 66 14.95 -2.43 -6.24
CA THR A 66 14.59 -1.73 -5.02
C THR A 66 13.08 -1.77 -4.79
N ILE A 67 12.68 -2.05 -3.56
CA ILE A 67 11.30 -1.89 -3.10
C ILE A 67 11.25 -0.63 -2.25
N VAL A 68 10.40 0.32 -2.62
CA VAL A 68 10.12 1.52 -1.83
C VAL A 68 8.84 1.30 -1.06
N CYS A 69 8.97 1.21 0.27
CA CYS A 69 7.87 0.96 1.20
C CYS A 69 7.28 2.26 1.70
N MET A 70 5.96 2.40 1.56
CA MET A 70 5.18 3.48 2.16
C MET A 70 4.30 2.93 3.29
N ASP A 71 3.74 3.81 4.10
CA ASP A 71 2.70 3.49 5.09
C ASP A 71 3.07 2.40 6.11
N GLY A 72 4.35 2.27 6.45
CA GLY A 72 4.81 1.26 7.41
C GLY A 72 4.86 -0.17 6.83
N MET A 73 5.11 -0.30 5.52
CA MET A 73 5.17 -1.60 4.83
C MET A 73 6.56 -2.25 4.85
N GLU A 74 7.50 -1.78 5.67
CA GLU A 74 8.91 -2.21 5.66
C GLU A 74 9.07 -3.70 5.97
N MET A 75 8.34 -4.22 6.95
CA MET A 75 8.37 -5.64 7.28
C MET A 75 7.87 -6.51 6.12
N VAL A 76 6.75 -6.11 5.51
CA VAL A 76 6.22 -6.78 4.31
C VAL A 76 7.21 -6.66 3.16
N GLY A 77 7.81 -5.47 2.96
CA GLY A 77 8.82 -5.24 1.93
C GLY A 77 10.05 -6.13 2.07
N GLY A 78 10.52 -6.34 3.32
CA GLY A 78 11.64 -7.26 3.60
C GLY A 78 11.32 -8.70 3.23
N PHE A 79 10.16 -9.22 3.65
CA PHE A 79 9.71 -10.56 3.25
C PHE A 79 9.40 -10.65 1.75
N PHE A 80 8.86 -9.60 1.15
CA PHE A 80 8.62 -9.55 -0.29
C PHE A 80 9.93 -9.67 -1.09
N ALA A 81 10.96 -8.92 -0.71
CA ALA A 81 12.30 -9.04 -1.31
C ALA A 81 12.85 -10.46 -1.15
N GLN A 82 12.69 -11.06 0.04
CA GLN A 82 13.11 -12.42 0.30
C GLN A 82 12.40 -13.43 -0.60
N GLU A 83 11.08 -13.33 -0.75
CA GLU A 83 10.30 -14.22 -1.62
C GLU A 83 10.72 -14.07 -3.09
N LEU A 84 10.86 -12.84 -3.60
CA LEU A 84 11.31 -12.59 -4.98
C LEU A 84 12.67 -13.21 -5.27
N THR A 85 13.59 -13.23 -4.30
CA THR A 85 14.94 -13.80 -4.47
C THR A 85 14.99 -15.31 -4.25
N ARG A 86 14.02 -15.88 -3.50
CA ARG A 86 13.93 -17.31 -3.18
C ARG A 86 13.17 -18.15 -4.20
N ALA A 87 12.37 -17.55 -5.06
CA ALA A 87 11.45 -18.27 -5.94
C ALA A 87 12.15 -19.16 -7.01
N GLY A 88 13.45 -19.37 -6.87
CA GLY A 88 14.23 -20.28 -7.73
C GLY A 88 14.23 -19.84 -9.20
N VAL A 89 14.34 -20.80 -10.09
CA VAL A 89 14.39 -20.57 -11.54
C VAL A 89 13.18 -19.84 -12.12
N ILE A 90 12.08 -19.74 -11.38
CA ILE A 90 10.87 -19.06 -11.83
C ILE A 90 10.88 -17.55 -11.57
N SER A 91 11.79 -17.05 -10.75
CA SER A 91 11.88 -15.60 -10.48
C SER A 91 12.91 -14.91 -11.36
N MET A 92 12.48 -13.82 -12.01
CA MET A 92 13.37 -12.90 -12.73
C MET A 92 14.41 -12.23 -11.80
N ASN A 93 14.17 -12.27 -10.50
CA ASN A 93 15.00 -11.63 -9.47
C ASN A 93 15.88 -12.62 -8.69
N MET A 94 15.96 -13.87 -9.12
CA MET A 94 16.78 -14.89 -8.47
C MET A 94 18.24 -14.43 -8.33
N HIS A 95 18.83 -14.63 -7.15
CA HIS A 95 20.19 -14.25 -6.79
C HIS A 95 20.53 -12.75 -6.88
N LYS A 96 19.54 -11.88 -7.05
CA LYS A 96 19.73 -10.43 -6.97
C LYS A 96 19.68 -9.95 -5.53
N THR A 97 20.41 -8.87 -5.26
CA THR A 97 20.23 -8.09 -4.02
C THR A 97 19.12 -7.09 -4.27
N ILE A 98 18.06 -7.18 -3.49
CA ILE A 98 16.96 -6.21 -3.53
C ILE A 98 17.09 -5.30 -2.32
N TYR A 99 17.11 -3.98 -2.55
CA TYR A 99 17.11 -2.98 -1.49
C TYR A 99 15.67 -2.68 -1.05
N VAL A 100 15.47 -2.53 0.26
CA VAL A 100 14.17 -2.13 0.84
C VAL A 100 14.37 -0.77 1.47
N LEU A 101 13.67 0.24 0.96
CA LEU A 101 13.83 1.63 1.36
C LEU A 101 12.49 2.22 1.79
N THR A 102 12.57 3.14 2.76
CA THR A 102 11.45 3.98 3.17
C THR A 102 11.81 5.44 2.89
N PRO A 103 10.92 6.21 2.26
CA PRO A 103 11.14 7.63 2.07
C PRO A 103 11.01 8.37 3.41
N GLU A 104 11.71 9.48 3.53
CA GLU A 104 11.41 10.48 4.54
C GLU A 104 10.45 11.54 3.98
N TYR A 105 9.80 12.27 4.86
CA TYR A 105 8.94 13.39 4.47
C TYR A 105 9.48 14.69 5.07
N SER A 106 9.56 15.73 4.25
CA SER A 106 9.86 17.07 4.72
C SER A 106 8.71 17.63 5.58
N GLN A 107 8.95 18.74 6.24
CA GLN A 107 7.89 19.45 6.98
C GLN A 107 6.70 19.86 6.08
N SER A 108 6.95 20.08 4.79
CA SER A 108 5.91 20.37 3.78
C SER A 108 5.24 19.13 3.20
N GLY A 109 5.56 17.92 3.70
CA GLY A 109 4.98 16.66 3.23
C GLY A 109 5.58 16.12 1.93
N GLN A 110 6.69 16.70 1.45
CA GLN A 110 7.38 16.19 0.26
C GLN A 110 8.16 14.92 0.60
N MET A 111 8.03 13.90 -0.23
CA MET A 111 8.82 12.67 -0.16
C MET A 111 10.26 12.94 -0.59
N ILE A 112 11.21 12.54 0.24
CA ILE A 112 12.64 12.75 0.01
C ILE A 112 13.45 11.47 0.29
N PHE A 113 14.58 11.34 -0.43
CA PHE A 113 15.58 10.30 -0.18
C PHE A 113 16.93 10.93 0.11
N ARG A 114 17.59 10.50 1.18
CA ARG A 114 18.92 10.99 1.54
C ARG A 114 19.97 10.55 0.53
N SER A 115 21.04 11.32 0.39
CA SER A 115 22.13 11.04 -0.55
C SER A 115 22.69 9.63 -0.43
N SER A 116 22.71 9.07 0.79
CA SER A 116 23.17 7.71 1.06
C SER A 116 22.31 6.63 0.39
N THR A 117 21.01 6.89 0.17
CA THR A 117 20.05 5.93 -0.39
C THR A 117 19.74 6.19 -1.87
N GLN A 118 20.00 7.39 -2.38
CA GLN A 118 19.70 7.75 -3.79
C GLN A 118 20.38 6.84 -4.82
N LYS A 119 21.57 6.31 -4.52
CA LYS A 119 22.29 5.35 -5.37
C LYS A 119 21.54 4.03 -5.59
N TRP A 120 20.64 3.68 -4.71
CA TRP A 120 19.78 2.50 -4.81
C TRP A 120 18.43 2.79 -5.49
N ILE A 121 18.24 4.02 -5.97
CA ILE A 121 17.05 4.46 -6.72
C ILE A 121 17.43 4.85 -8.14
N ARG A 122 18.50 5.62 -8.30
CA ARG A 122 18.94 6.14 -9.61
C ARG A 122 19.33 5.02 -10.58
N GLY A 123 18.63 4.96 -11.72
CA GLY A 123 18.83 3.93 -12.74
C GLY A 123 18.42 2.52 -12.30
N LYS A 124 17.59 2.39 -11.25
CA LYS A 124 17.13 1.12 -10.71
C LYS A 124 15.68 0.86 -11.06
N ASN A 125 15.34 -0.43 -11.17
CA ASN A 125 13.96 -0.89 -11.30
C ASN A 125 13.32 -0.86 -9.90
N VAL A 126 12.41 0.09 -9.70
CA VAL A 126 11.79 0.35 -8.40
C VAL A 126 10.35 -0.13 -8.40
N LEU A 127 10.03 -0.99 -7.44
CA LEU A 127 8.67 -1.39 -7.12
C LEU A 127 8.18 -0.55 -5.94
N LEU A 128 7.04 0.12 -6.10
CA LEU A 128 6.39 0.88 -5.03
C LEU A 128 5.42 -0.02 -4.26
N LEU A 129 5.61 -0.15 -2.96
CA LEU A 129 4.80 -0.98 -2.06
C LEU A 129 4.06 -0.10 -1.04
N LEU A 130 2.73 -0.23 -0.99
CA LEU A 130 1.87 0.56 -0.11
C LEU A 130 0.83 -0.29 0.60
N ALA A 131 0.27 0.26 1.68
CA ALA A 131 -0.84 -0.35 2.38
C ALA A 131 -2.14 -0.24 1.55
N THR A 132 -2.49 0.98 1.15
CA THR A 132 -3.73 1.24 0.41
C THR A 132 -3.53 2.25 -0.72
N ALA A 133 -4.25 2.06 -1.84
CA ALA A 133 -4.33 3.01 -2.93
C ALA A 133 -5.81 3.30 -3.26
N THR A 134 -6.34 4.38 -2.70
CA THR A 134 -7.76 4.76 -2.87
C THR A 134 -7.94 5.80 -3.97
N THR A 135 -7.62 7.07 -3.72
CA THR A 135 -7.71 8.15 -4.70
C THR A 135 -6.54 8.20 -5.67
N GLY A 136 -5.44 7.52 -5.36
CA GLY A 136 -4.22 7.50 -6.16
C GLY A 136 -3.36 8.78 -6.08
N LYS A 137 -3.80 9.84 -5.41
CA LYS A 137 -3.06 11.11 -5.31
C LYS A 137 -1.67 10.94 -4.70
N THR A 138 -1.59 10.30 -3.54
CA THR A 138 -0.32 10.03 -2.86
C THR A 138 0.60 9.14 -3.70
N VAL A 139 0.03 8.14 -4.38
CA VAL A 139 0.79 7.26 -5.27
C VAL A 139 1.35 8.03 -6.46
N ALA A 140 0.55 8.88 -7.11
CA ALA A 140 1.00 9.70 -8.23
C ALA A 140 2.16 10.61 -7.83
N GLN A 141 2.07 11.28 -6.67
CA GLN A 141 3.16 12.10 -6.13
C GLN A 141 4.43 11.28 -5.83
N ALA A 142 4.27 10.08 -5.26
CA ALA A 142 5.40 9.18 -5.01
C ALA A 142 6.09 8.76 -6.32
N LEU A 143 5.32 8.44 -7.37
CA LEU A 143 5.85 8.09 -8.69
C LEU A 143 6.62 9.25 -9.33
N GLU A 144 6.10 10.48 -9.25
CA GLU A 144 6.78 11.68 -9.73
C GLU A 144 8.11 11.89 -9.00
N THR A 145 8.10 11.75 -7.66
CA THR A 145 9.32 11.86 -6.85
C THR A 145 10.34 10.78 -7.22
N LEU A 146 9.94 9.52 -7.37
CA LEU A 146 10.83 8.44 -7.77
C LEU A 146 11.43 8.69 -9.15
N LYS A 147 10.65 9.17 -10.11
CA LYS A 147 11.13 9.57 -11.45
C LYS A 147 12.13 10.73 -11.36
N TYR A 148 11.87 11.72 -10.50
CA TYR A 148 12.82 12.82 -10.24
C TYR A 148 14.17 12.30 -9.75
N TYR A 149 14.19 11.27 -8.89
CA TYR A 149 15.43 10.61 -8.45
C TYR A 149 16.03 9.66 -9.49
N GLY A 150 15.42 9.53 -10.67
CA GLY A 150 15.94 8.72 -11.78
C GLY A 150 15.59 7.24 -11.69
N ALA A 151 14.51 6.87 -11.01
CA ALA A 151 13.99 5.51 -10.95
C ALA A 151 13.31 5.10 -12.25
N THR A 152 13.41 3.83 -12.63
CA THR A 152 12.53 3.15 -13.56
C THR A 152 11.45 2.44 -12.74
N ILE A 153 10.18 2.82 -12.87
CA ILE A 153 9.11 2.19 -12.11
C ILE A 153 8.75 0.84 -12.74
N SER A 154 9.00 -0.23 -12.01
CA SER A 154 8.73 -1.60 -12.47
C SER A 154 7.35 -2.12 -12.06
N GLY A 155 6.74 -1.54 -11.03
CA GLY A 155 5.40 -1.93 -10.59
C GLY A 155 4.91 -1.15 -9.38
N ILE A 156 3.62 -1.28 -9.12
CA ILE A 156 2.95 -0.75 -7.92
C ILE A 156 2.21 -1.91 -7.28
N SER A 157 2.48 -2.16 -6.00
CA SER A 157 1.79 -3.18 -5.22
C SER A 157 1.16 -2.60 -3.97
N ALA A 158 -0.05 -3.05 -3.65
CA ALA A 158 -0.79 -2.61 -2.47
C ALA A 158 -1.50 -3.80 -1.79
N ILE A 159 -1.83 -3.68 -0.52
CA ILE A 159 -2.72 -4.65 0.11
C ILE A 159 -4.14 -4.43 -0.42
N PHE A 160 -4.62 -3.18 -0.45
CA PHE A 160 -5.92 -2.81 -1.02
C PHE A 160 -5.78 -1.71 -2.07
N SER A 161 -6.51 -1.84 -3.19
CA SER A 161 -6.61 -0.76 -4.16
C SER A 161 -8.01 -0.65 -4.76
N VAL A 162 -8.49 0.58 -4.89
CA VAL A 162 -9.69 0.91 -5.67
C VAL A 162 -9.35 1.03 -7.16
N ALA A 163 -8.19 1.60 -7.45
CA ALA A 163 -7.72 1.84 -8.81
C ALA A 163 -6.95 0.63 -9.35
N THR A 164 -7.23 0.25 -10.59
CA THR A 164 -6.45 -0.77 -11.31
C THR A 164 -5.25 -0.19 -12.04
N LYS A 165 -5.23 1.14 -12.26
CA LYS A 165 -4.12 1.89 -12.85
C LYS A 165 -3.98 3.25 -12.19
N ILE A 166 -2.73 3.69 -11.97
CA ILE A 166 -2.40 5.04 -11.48
C ILE A 166 -1.26 5.59 -12.34
N ALA A 167 -1.40 6.81 -12.85
CA ALA A 167 -0.45 7.45 -13.76
C ALA A 167 -0.05 6.55 -14.96
N GLY A 168 -1.01 5.77 -15.48
CA GLY A 168 -0.82 4.85 -16.60
C GLY A 168 -0.19 3.50 -16.24
N LEU A 169 0.27 3.31 -15.00
CA LEU A 169 0.88 2.06 -14.54
C LEU A 169 -0.16 1.15 -13.85
N PRO A 170 -0.11 -0.17 -14.06
CA PRO A 170 -0.99 -1.11 -13.37
C PRO A 170 -0.69 -1.11 -11.86
N VAL A 171 -1.75 -1.24 -11.07
CA VAL A 171 -1.68 -1.46 -9.62
C VAL A 171 -2.09 -2.89 -9.33
N TYR A 172 -1.20 -3.64 -8.69
CA TYR A 172 -1.46 -4.99 -8.23
C TYR A 172 -1.85 -4.96 -6.76
N SER A 173 -2.97 -5.60 -6.40
CA SER A 173 -3.43 -5.61 -5.00
C SER A 173 -4.06 -6.95 -4.62
N LEU A 174 -3.96 -7.29 -3.32
CA LEU A 174 -4.57 -8.50 -2.77
C LEU A 174 -6.07 -8.36 -2.56
N PHE A 175 -6.53 -7.13 -2.35
CA PHE A 175 -7.94 -6.77 -2.24
C PHE A 175 -8.23 -5.58 -3.14
N SER A 176 -9.43 -5.57 -3.69
CA SER A 176 -9.91 -4.57 -4.63
C SER A 176 -11.30 -4.08 -4.26
N LYS A 177 -11.82 -3.13 -5.02
CA LYS A 177 -13.22 -2.68 -4.91
C LYS A 177 -14.23 -3.84 -5.01
N SER A 178 -13.90 -4.91 -5.76
CA SER A 178 -14.81 -6.08 -5.89
C SER A 178 -14.89 -6.94 -4.62
N ASP A 179 -13.95 -6.78 -3.70
CA ASP A 179 -13.96 -7.46 -2.40
C ASP A 179 -14.68 -6.65 -1.33
N LEU A 180 -14.80 -5.32 -1.55
CA LEU A 180 -15.52 -4.37 -0.72
C LEU A 180 -16.47 -3.52 -1.57
N PRO A 181 -17.58 -4.08 -2.08
CA PRO A 181 -18.47 -3.38 -3.01
C PRO A 181 -19.10 -2.13 -2.40
N GLU A 182 -19.35 -2.14 -1.09
CA GLU A 182 -19.94 -1.02 -0.36
C GLU A 182 -18.95 0.09 0.01
N TYR A 183 -17.63 -0.17 -0.10
CA TYR A 183 -16.61 0.85 0.18
C TYR A 183 -16.77 2.06 -0.73
N LYS A 184 -16.83 3.25 -0.12
CA LYS A 184 -16.96 4.53 -0.82
C LYS A 184 -16.00 5.57 -0.23
N THR A 185 -15.48 6.41 -1.12
CA THR A 185 -14.71 7.59 -0.76
C THR A 185 -15.47 8.82 -1.21
N PHE A 186 -15.46 9.87 -0.40
CA PHE A 186 -16.15 11.13 -0.66
C PHE A 186 -15.18 12.28 -0.51
N SER A 187 -15.36 13.35 -1.28
CA SER A 187 -14.77 14.64 -0.91
C SER A 187 -15.41 15.15 0.38
N PRO A 188 -14.73 15.99 1.18
CA PRO A 188 -15.33 16.54 2.40
C PRO A 188 -16.68 17.23 2.15
N GLU A 189 -16.81 17.96 1.03
CA GLU A 189 -18.00 18.71 0.64
C GLU A 189 -19.17 17.81 0.22
N GLU A 190 -18.87 16.61 -0.29
CA GLU A 190 -19.88 15.68 -0.81
C GLU A 190 -20.18 14.51 0.14
N CYS A 191 -19.53 14.49 1.31
CA CYS A 191 -19.71 13.41 2.28
C CYS A 191 -21.17 13.36 2.81
N PRO A 192 -21.91 12.26 2.58
CA PRO A 192 -23.28 12.14 3.00
C PRO A 192 -23.43 12.15 4.53
N PHE A 193 -22.46 11.60 5.26
CA PHE A 193 -22.42 11.58 6.72
C PHE A 193 -22.28 13.00 7.29
N CYS A 194 -21.39 13.83 6.72
CA CYS A 194 -21.27 15.23 7.10
C CYS A 194 -22.56 16.02 6.83
N ARG A 195 -23.19 15.80 5.67
CA ARG A 195 -24.45 16.44 5.31
C ARG A 195 -25.60 16.03 6.23
N ALA A 196 -25.57 14.79 6.74
CA ALA A 196 -26.52 14.31 7.72
C ALA A 196 -26.20 14.74 9.17
N GLY A 197 -25.09 15.47 9.39
CA GLY A 197 -24.65 15.88 10.72
C GLY A 197 -24.07 14.74 11.57
N GLU A 198 -23.72 13.61 10.94
CA GLU A 198 -23.12 12.48 11.63
C GLU A 198 -21.68 12.79 12.04
N LYS A 199 -21.36 12.48 13.30
CA LYS A 199 -20.01 12.68 13.83
C LYS A 199 -18.99 11.79 13.12
N VAL A 200 -17.75 12.28 13.04
CA VAL A 200 -16.61 11.48 12.61
C VAL A 200 -16.24 10.50 13.71
N ASP A 201 -16.16 9.22 13.40
CA ASP A 201 -15.77 8.17 14.35
C ASP A 201 -14.25 8.20 14.64
N ALA A 202 -13.45 8.39 13.60
CA ALA A 202 -12.00 8.44 13.75
C ALA A 202 -11.30 9.18 12.59
N ILE A 203 -10.11 9.69 12.88
CA ILE A 203 -9.13 10.12 11.87
C ILE A 203 -8.23 8.95 11.54
N CYS A 204 -7.99 8.69 10.27
CA CYS A 204 -7.17 7.57 9.83
C CYS A 204 -6.17 7.95 8.72
N ASN A 205 -5.10 7.18 8.64
CA ASN A 205 -4.06 7.28 7.61
C ASN A 205 -3.45 5.89 7.33
N GLY A 206 -2.36 5.83 6.55
CA GLY A 206 -1.65 4.58 6.26
C GLY A 206 -1.04 3.88 7.47
N TYR A 207 -0.94 4.53 8.63
CA TYR A 207 -0.38 3.95 9.86
C TYR A 207 -1.44 3.42 10.83
N GLY A 208 -2.68 3.84 10.69
CA GLY A 208 -3.76 3.41 11.59
C GLY A 208 -4.89 4.43 11.70
N PHE A 209 -5.69 4.30 12.76
CA PHE A 209 -6.77 5.24 13.07
C PHE A 209 -6.71 5.69 14.53
N THR A 210 -7.20 6.89 14.76
CA THR A 210 -7.36 7.49 16.10
C THR A 210 -8.81 7.86 16.29
N PRO A 211 -9.55 7.22 17.23
CA PRO A 211 -10.94 7.57 17.52
C PRO A 211 -11.04 9.03 17.96
N LEU A 212 -12.11 9.68 17.53
CA LEU A 212 -12.52 10.98 18.06
C LEU A 212 -13.58 10.70 19.14
N SER A 213 -13.21 10.95 20.39
CA SER A 213 -14.08 10.78 21.56
C SER A 213 -15.26 11.75 21.56
#